data_8430fdff71a5d0e564503384fd4b9f26
#
_entry.id   8430fdff71a5d0e564503384fd4b9f26
#
_cell.length_a   1.000
_cell.length_b   1.000
_cell.length_c   1.000
_cell.angle_alpha   90.00
_cell.angle_beta   90.00
_cell.angle_gamma   90.00
#
_symmetry.space_group_name_H-M   'P 1'
#
loop_
_entity.id
_entity.type
_entity.pdbx_description
1 polymer ?
#
loop_
_entity_poly.entity_id
_entity_poly.type
_entity_poly.pdbx_seq_one_letter_code
_entity_poly.pdbx_strand_id
1 'polypeptide(L)'
;MPQDLVPGLLSRATELLEQQFAALPAAGPAFESAADPESMARILEGVARRLGDNYPYFHPLYAGQMLKPPHPVARAAYALAMTINPNNHARDGGRASSEMEIEAVAQIAGIFGWTQFLGHLTSSGTLANLEALWVAGQLAPGKRILGSEQAHYTHQRISAVLKLDYAPIAADHRGRMSMDALETELRKGDVSTVVVTLGSTALGAVDPLDEVLALRERYGFRVHVDGAYGGYFRLITDALAEPARWAYEAITQADSIVIDPHKHGLQPYGCGCILFRDPSVGRFYKHDSPYTYFTSKQLHLGEISLECSRAGAAAVALWATQQLLPLVPGGEFARSLAHGRAAALDLDRRLREDQTGRFQPLAAGAPELDIVVWKLKAENPEQSSDLAQKVFAACATRDLHLALVQLPLKWFEPEAVSEPYTHAAKGAELVTCLRSVLMKPEHEAWLDRIWERLTASCDEVMGE
;
A
#
# COMPACT_ATOMS: atom_id res chain seq x y z
N MET A 1 -18.20 3.76 -13.50
CA MET A 1 -19.24 4.80 -13.42
C MET A 1 -18.95 5.86 -14.45
N PRO A 2 -19.97 6.40 -15.16
CA PRO A 2 -19.77 7.55 -16.04
C PRO A 2 -19.15 8.70 -15.25
N GLN A 3 -18.04 9.24 -15.74
CA GLN A 3 -17.34 10.37 -15.09
C GLN A 3 -18.23 11.61 -14.93
N ASP A 4 -19.28 11.69 -15.71
CA ASP A 4 -20.24 12.82 -15.76
C ASP A 4 -21.19 12.90 -14.54
N LEU A 5 -21.34 11.81 -13.75
CA LEU A 5 -22.22 11.81 -12.58
C LEU A 5 -21.62 12.50 -11.34
N VAL A 6 -20.31 12.48 -11.20
CA VAL A 6 -19.63 12.96 -9.96
C VAL A 6 -19.85 14.46 -9.72
N PRO A 7 -19.72 15.36 -10.72
CA PRO A 7 -19.96 16.79 -10.51
C PRO A 7 -21.37 17.09 -10.02
N GLY A 8 -22.39 16.49 -10.64
CA GLY A 8 -23.80 16.70 -10.24
C GLY A 8 -24.11 16.17 -8.84
N LEU A 9 -23.55 15.01 -8.46
CA LEU A 9 -23.69 14.46 -7.11
C LEU A 9 -22.99 15.34 -6.07
N LEU A 10 -21.82 15.86 -6.39
CA LEU A 10 -21.08 16.77 -5.52
C LEU A 10 -21.84 18.09 -5.30
N SER A 11 -22.38 18.69 -6.38
CA SER A 11 -23.22 19.91 -6.29
C SER A 11 -24.39 19.71 -5.34
N ARG A 12 -25.17 18.64 -5.52
CA ARG A 12 -26.31 18.33 -4.64
C ARG A 12 -25.89 18.13 -3.18
N ALA A 13 -24.75 17.44 -2.94
CA ALA A 13 -24.25 17.23 -1.60
C ALA A 13 -23.77 18.54 -0.95
N THR A 14 -23.16 19.43 -1.74
CA THR A 14 -22.76 20.77 -1.29
C THR A 14 -23.97 21.61 -0.91
N GLU A 15 -25.01 21.65 -1.73
CA GLU A 15 -26.27 22.36 -1.44
C GLU A 15 -26.93 21.83 -0.14
N LEU A 16 -26.94 20.51 0.05
CA LEU A 16 -27.46 19.90 1.27
C LEU A 16 -26.63 20.30 2.50
N LEU A 17 -25.31 20.34 2.38
CA LEU A 17 -24.41 20.75 3.45
C LEU A 17 -24.64 22.24 3.83
N GLU A 18 -24.76 23.11 2.84
CA GLU A 18 -25.06 24.54 3.05
C GLU A 18 -26.41 24.74 3.75
N GLN A 19 -27.43 23.95 3.39
CA GLN A 19 -28.73 23.99 4.07
C GLN A 19 -28.66 23.67 5.55
N GLN A 20 -27.71 22.85 6.01
CA GLN A 20 -27.52 22.56 7.44
C GLN A 20 -27.10 23.81 8.23
N PHE A 21 -26.53 24.79 7.57
CA PHE A 21 -26.05 26.04 8.18
C PHE A 21 -26.90 27.27 7.80
N ALA A 22 -27.99 27.06 7.08
CA ALA A 22 -28.85 28.15 6.59
C ALA A 22 -29.50 29.00 7.70
N ALA A 23 -29.61 28.48 8.92
CA ALA A 23 -30.13 29.22 10.09
C ALA A 23 -29.11 30.19 10.70
N LEU A 24 -27.83 30.14 10.29
CA LEU A 24 -26.84 31.09 10.77
C LEU A 24 -27.10 32.49 10.22
N PRO A 25 -26.93 33.54 11.00
CA PRO A 25 -27.03 34.90 10.48
C PRO A 25 -25.96 35.14 9.42
N ALA A 26 -26.25 36.01 8.45
CA ALA A 26 -25.30 36.39 7.42
C ALA A 26 -24.00 36.92 8.03
N ALA A 27 -22.86 36.41 7.52
CA ALA A 27 -21.54 36.76 8.07
C ALA A 27 -21.12 38.25 7.85
N GLY A 28 -21.99 39.08 7.28
CA GLY A 28 -21.67 40.46 6.88
C GLY A 28 -21.01 40.50 5.49
N PRO A 29 -20.53 41.67 5.06
CA PRO A 29 -19.88 41.79 3.77
C PRO A 29 -18.64 40.89 3.73
N ALA A 30 -18.62 39.99 2.73
CA ALA A 30 -17.46 39.14 2.50
C ALA A 30 -16.22 40.02 2.23
N PHE A 31 -15.06 39.51 2.62
CA PHE A 31 -13.78 40.10 2.18
C PHE A 31 -13.80 40.12 0.64
N GLU A 32 -13.71 41.31 0.05
CA GLU A 32 -13.66 41.44 -1.40
C GLU A 32 -12.34 40.81 -1.91
N SER A 33 -12.44 39.62 -2.47
CA SER A 33 -11.31 39.00 -3.15
C SER A 33 -11.10 39.68 -4.51
N ALA A 34 -9.85 40.03 -4.81
CA ALA A 34 -9.47 40.53 -6.15
C ALA A 34 -9.50 39.39 -7.21
N ALA A 35 -9.76 38.14 -6.82
CA ALA A 35 -9.82 37.00 -7.72
C ALA A 35 -11.18 36.94 -8.44
N ASP A 36 -11.19 37.26 -9.72
CA ASP A 36 -12.35 37.11 -10.58
C ASP A 36 -12.48 35.67 -11.13
N PRO A 37 -13.68 35.22 -11.51
CA PRO A 37 -13.92 33.87 -12.03
C PRO A 37 -13.07 33.52 -13.26
N GLU A 38 -12.77 34.48 -14.15
CA GLU A 38 -11.97 34.25 -15.34
C GLU A 38 -10.51 33.98 -14.97
N SER A 39 -9.97 34.69 -14.00
CA SER A 39 -8.63 34.44 -13.46
C SER A 39 -8.53 33.06 -12.80
N MET A 40 -9.53 32.65 -12.03
CA MET A 40 -9.60 31.30 -11.47
C MET A 40 -9.66 30.22 -12.56
N ALA A 41 -10.48 30.42 -13.60
CA ALA A 41 -10.59 29.50 -14.73
C ALA A 41 -9.23 29.35 -15.44
N ARG A 42 -8.57 30.47 -15.79
CA ARG A 42 -7.23 30.44 -16.43
C ARG A 42 -6.19 29.68 -15.60
N ILE A 43 -6.21 29.87 -14.27
CA ILE A 43 -5.30 29.18 -13.36
C ILE A 43 -5.58 27.66 -13.39
N LEU A 44 -6.85 27.25 -13.27
CA LEU A 44 -7.23 25.83 -13.28
C LEU A 44 -6.92 25.15 -14.62
N GLU A 45 -7.12 25.86 -15.74
CA GLU A 45 -6.70 25.38 -17.06
C GLU A 45 -5.17 25.21 -17.13
N GLY A 46 -4.42 26.14 -16.53
CA GLY A 46 -2.98 26.05 -16.42
C GLY A 46 -2.55 24.81 -15.60
N VAL A 47 -3.23 24.55 -14.49
CA VAL A 47 -3.03 23.35 -13.68
C VAL A 47 -3.33 22.08 -14.49
N ALA A 48 -4.47 22.05 -15.20
CA ALA A 48 -4.86 20.90 -16.03
C ALA A 48 -3.82 20.60 -17.12
N ARG A 49 -3.32 21.64 -17.81
CA ARG A 49 -2.24 21.47 -18.82
C ARG A 49 -0.97 20.88 -18.21
N ARG A 50 -0.55 21.34 -17.01
CA ARG A 50 0.63 20.82 -16.32
C ARG A 50 0.46 19.38 -15.84
N LEU A 51 -0.74 19.05 -15.31
CA LEU A 51 -1.06 17.69 -14.89
C LEU A 51 -1.12 16.71 -16.08
N GLY A 52 -1.34 17.20 -17.30
CA GLY A 52 -1.27 16.39 -18.52
C GLY A 52 0.11 15.79 -18.82
N ASP A 53 1.18 16.28 -18.18
CA ASP A 53 2.54 15.72 -18.26
C ASP A 53 2.71 14.43 -17.42
N ASN A 54 1.74 14.07 -16.58
CA ASN A 54 1.77 12.83 -15.83
C ASN A 54 1.42 11.63 -16.72
N TYR A 55 1.90 10.45 -16.32
CA TYR A 55 1.42 9.21 -16.92
C TYR A 55 -0.08 9.04 -16.67
N PRO A 56 -0.80 8.30 -17.55
CA PRO A 56 -2.24 8.06 -17.41
C PRO A 56 -2.52 7.01 -16.31
N TYR A 57 -2.25 7.34 -15.04
CA TYR A 57 -2.37 6.42 -13.90
C TYR A 57 -3.75 5.76 -13.78
N PHE A 58 -4.79 6.44 -14.30
CA PHE A 58 -6.17 5.93 -14.31
C PHE A 58 -6.43 4.89 -15.41
N HIS A 59 -5.57 4.80 -16.43
CA HIS A 59 -5.80 3.92 -17.58
C HIS A 59 -5.24 2.50 -17.32
N PRO A 60 -5.89 1.42 -17.82
CA PRO A 60 -5.39 0.05 -17.64
C PRO A 60 -4.04 -0.22 -18.31
N LEU A 61 -3.64 0.53 -19.31
CA LEU A 61 -2.29 0.44 -19.90
C LEU A 61 -1.19 1.01 -18.98
N TYR A 62 -1.55 1.68 -17.89
CA TYR A 62 -0.60 1.98 -16.84
C TYR A 62 -0.57 0.82 -15.84
N ALA A 63 0.45 -0.01 -15.93
CA ALA A 63 0.67 -1.20 -15.10
C ALA A 63 2.08 -1.20 -14.45
N GLY A 64 2.63 -0.02 -14.19
CA GLY A 64 4.02 0.15 -13.71
C GLY A 64 4.15 0.18 -12.20
N GLN A 65 3.76 1.28 -11.58
CA GLN A 65 3.87 1.49 -10.15
C GLN A 65 2.58 1.11 -9.40
N MET A 66 2.64 1.07 -8.07
CA MET A 66 1.49 0.82 -7.18
C MET A 66 0.53 2.02 -7.15
N LEU A 67 0.04 2.42 -8.32
CA LEU A 67 -0.77 3.62 -8.53
C LEU A 67 -2.08 3.28 -9.25
N LYS A 68 -3.18 3.67 -8.66
CA LYS A 68 -4.49 3.68 -9.30
C LYS A 68 -5.30 4.90 -8.82
N PRO A 69 -6.29 5.36 -9.59
CA PRO A 69 -7.10 6.49 -9.16
C PRO A 69 -7.93 6.13 -7.92
N PRO A 70 -8.23 7.10 -7.05
CA PRO A 70 -9.20 6.90 -6.00
C PRO A 70 -10.59 6.68 -6.59
N HIS A 71 -11.45 5.97 -5.84
CA HIS A 71 -12.84 5.77 -6.25
C HIS A 71 -13.56 7.12 -6.47
N PRO A 72 -14.48 7.22 -7.44
CA PRO A 72 -15.23 8.47 -7.68
C PRO A 72 -15.93 9.01 -6.43
N VAL A 73 -16.52 8.14 -5.58
CA VAL A 73 -17.13 8.57 -4.31
C VAL A 73 -16.09 9.12 -3.32
N ALA A 74 -14.88 8.55 -3.29
CA ALA A 74 -13.80 9.07 -2.43
C ALA A 74 -13.39 10.49 -2.85
N ARG A 75 -13.26 10.73 -4.17
CA ARG A 75 -12.96 12.08 -4.71
C ARG A 75 -14.03 13.09 -4.38
N ALA A 76 -15.30 12.71 -4.56
CA ALA A 76 -16.44 13.59 -4.25
C ALA A 76 -16.55 13.88 -2.75
N ALA A 77 -16.44 12.86 -1.91
CA ALA A 77 -16.53 13.00 -0.45
C ALA A 77 -15.34 13.81 0.12
N TYR A 78 -14.13 13.62 -0.44
CA TYR A 78 -12.97 14.42 -0.09
C TYR A 78 -13.17 15.91 -0.44
N ALA A 79 -13.64 16.18 -1.67
CA ALA A 79 -13.93 17.54 -2.11
C ALA A 79 -15.04 18.21 -1.29
N LEU A 80 -16.09 17.47 -0.95
CA LEU A 80 -17.17 17.96 -0.08
C LEU A 80 -16.64 18.31 1.31
N ALA A 81 -15.81 17.46 1.88
CA ALA A 81 -15.21 17.69 3.20
C ALA A 81 -14.33 18.94 3.24
N MET A 82 -13.65 19.29 2.13
CA MET A 82 -12.83 20.50 2.05
C MET A 82 -13.64 21.79 2.19
N THR A 83 -14.96 21.77 1.95
CA THR A 83 -15.85 22.91 2.21
C THR A 83 -15.85 23.32 3.70
N ILE A 84 -15.75 22.33 4.59
CA ILE A 84 -15.66 22.52 6.06
C ILE A 84 -14.19 22.56 6.51
N ASN A 85 -13.30 21.85 5.77
CA ASN A 85 -11.88 21.68 6.09
C ASN A 85 -11.62 21.17 7.52
N PRO A 86 -12.17 20.01 7.92
CA PRO A 86 -12.09 19.52 9.29
C PRO A 86 -10.67 19.04 9.63
N ASN A 87 -10.28 19.24 10.89
CA ASN A 87 -9.02 18.77 11.47
C ASN A 87 -9.29 17.70 12.53
N ASN A 88 -8.92 16.46 12.26
CA ASN A 88 -9.18 15.31 13.13
C ASN A 88 -8.22 15.21 14.34
N HIS A 89 -7.37 16.20 14.60
CA HIS A 89 -6.56 16.21 15.80
C HIS A 89 -7.41 16.25 17.06
N ALA A 90 -8.35 17.18 17.14
CA ALA A 90 -9.28 17.32 18.24
C ALA A 90 -10.71 17.16 17.73
N ARG A 91 -11.59 16.62 18.58
CA ARG A 91 -13.00 16.45 18.25
C ARG A 91 -13.66 17.78 17.87
N ASP A 92 -13.27 18.87 18.53
CA ASP A 92 -13.80 20.21 18.24
C ASP A 92 -13.38 20.74 16.86
N GLY A 93 -12.26 20.27 16.32
CA GLY A 93 -11.79 20.61 14.98
C GLY A 93 -12.41 19.75 13.86
N GLY A 94 -12.98 18.58 14.20
CA GLY A 94 -13.53 17.66 13.23
C GLY A 94 -14.53 16.69 13.84
N ARG A 95 -15.65 17.18 14.38
CA ARG A 95 -16.63 16.35 15.12
C ARG A 95 -17.13 15.17 14.29
N ALA A 96 -17.74 15.45 13.14
CA ALA A 96 -18.28 14.42 12.26
C ALA A 96 -17.17 13.58 11.60
N SER A 97 -16.11 14.19 11.15
CA SER A 97 -15.02 13.49 10.47
C SER A 97 -14.23 12.58 11.43
N SER A 98 -14.11 12.92 12.71
CA SER A 98 -13.50 12.04 13.71
C SER A 98 -14.36 10.79 13.98
N GLU A 99 -15.68 10.91 14.02
CA GLU A 99 -16.58 9.75 14.11
C GLU A 99 -16.45 8.86 12.87
N MET A 100 -16.46 9.45 11.68
CA MET A 100 -16.26 8.71 10.43
C MET A 100 -14.90 8.00 10.40
N GLU A 101 -13.83 8.61 10.97
CA GLU A 101 -12.53 7.97 11.09
C GLU A 101 -12.59 6.74 12.01
N ILE A 102 -13.21 6.88 13.18
CA ILE A 102 -13.37 5.78 14.13
C ILE A 102 -14.13 4.62 13.50
N GLU A 103 -15.25 4.90 12.81
CA GLU A 103 -16.04 3.89 12.12
C GLU A 103 -15.27 3.21 10.98
N ALA A 104 -14.57 4.00 10.17
CA ALA A 104 -13.80 3.49 9.03
C ALA A 104 -12.61 2.63 9.48
N VAL A 105 -11.89 3.05 10.51
CA VAL A 105 -10.78 2.28 11.09
C VAL A 105 -11.28 1.00 11.75
N ALA A 106 -12.47 1.02 12.40
CA ALA A 106 -13.08 -0.18 12.93
C ALA A 106 -13.44 -1.20 11.85
N GLN A 107 -13.90 -0.76 10.67
CA GLN A 107 -14.12 -1.66 9.53
C GLN A 107 -12.82 -2.27 9.02
N ILE A 108 -11.71 -1.50 8.97
CA ILE A 108 -10.39 -2.03 8.62
C ILE A 108 -9.92 -3.05 9.67
N ALA A 109 -10.04 -2.76 10.97
CA ALA A 109 -9.70 -3.72 12.03
C ALA A 109 -10.52 -5.01 11.94
N GLY A 110 -11.79 -4.90 11.53
CA GLY A 110 -12.69 -6.01 11.27
C GLY A 110 -12.20 -6.98 10.20
N ILE A 111 -11.48 -6.51 9.17
CA ILE A 111 -10.85 -7.38 8.15
C ILE A 111 -9.89 -8.38 8.82
N PHE A 112 -9.19 -7.93 9.87
CA PHE A 112 -8.22 -8.73 10.63
C PHE A 112 -8.83 -9.46 11.84
N GLY A 113 -10.16 -9.40 12.00
CA GLY A 113 -10.87 -10.05 13.11
C GLY A 113 -10.70 -9.35 14.46
N TRP A 114 -10.27 -8.09 14.48
CA TRP A 114 -10.06 -7.34 15.72
C TRP A 114 -11.29 -6.49 16.08
N THR A 115 -11.87 -6.78 17.24
CA THR A 115 -12.98 -6.02 17.84
C THR A 115 -12.51 -5.10 18.96
N GLN A 116 -11.34 -5.38 19.55
CA GLN A 116 -10.64 -4.50 20.49
C GLN A 116 -9.29 -4.17 19.89
N PHE A 117 -9.00 -2.91 19.76
CA PHE A 117 -7.77 -2.41 19.13
C PHE A 117 -7.58 -0.93 19.48
N LEU A 118 -6.37 -0.42 19.25
CA LEU A 118 -6.09 1.00 19.09
C LEU A 118 -5.72 1.24 17.63
N GLY A 119 -6.25 2.27 17.01
CA GLY A 119 -5.92 2.57 15.62
C GLY A 119 -6.44 3.92 15.17
N HIS A 120 -5.80 4.45 14.15
CA HIS A 120 -6.17 5.71 13.51
C HIS A 120 -5.57 5.81 12.10
N LEU A 121 -6.06 6.77 11.32
CA LEU A 121 -5.45 7.12 10.04
C LEU A 121 -4.16 7.91 10.26
N THR A 122 -3.24 7.77 9.32
CA THR A 122 -1.99 8.53 9.22
C THR A 122 -1.87 9.14 7.83
N SER A 123 -0.98 10.10 7.65
CA SER A 123 -0.74 10.70 6.33
C SER A 123 -0.06 9.74 5.35
N SER A 124 0.51 8.63 5.82
CA SER A 124 1.18 7.64 4.96
C SER A 124 1.49 6.34 5.69
N GLY A 125 1.70 5.24 4.95
CA GLY A 125 2.24 4.00 5.50
C GLY A 125 3.61 4.18 6.15
N THR A 126 4.41 5.12 5.67
CA THR A 126 5.69 5.48 6.31
C THR A 126 5.48 5.96 7.75
N LEU A 127 4.51 6.85 7.97
CA LEU A 127 4.23 7.34 9.31
C LEU A 127 3.54 6.27 10.17
N ALA A 128 2.64 5.49 9.60
CA ALA A 128 2.03 4.34 10.26
C ALA A 128 3.10 3.34 10.76
N ASN A 129 4.07 2.99 9.92
CA ASN A 129 5.20 2.15 10.30
C ASN A 129 6.11 2.82 11.33
N LEU A 130 6.32 4.15 11.25
CA LEU A 130 7.09 4.90 12.25
C LEU A 130 6.45 4.76 13.64
N GLU A 131 5.15 4.93 13.74
CA GLU A 131 4.43 4.79 15.01
C GLU A 131 4.50 3.35 15.54
N ALA A 132 4.36 2.34 14.67
CA ALA A 132 4.50 0.95 15.05
C ALA A 132 5.89 0.63 15.63
N LEU A 133 6.96 1.09 14.97
CA LEU A 133 8.34 0.86 15.42
C LEU A 133 8.68 1.71 16.64
N TRP A 134 8.15 2.92 16.75
CA TRP A 134 8.28 3.74 17.94
C TRP A 134 7.68 3.05 19.16
N VAL A 135 6.45 2.53 19.06
CA VAL A 135 5.81 1.76 20.13
C VAL A 135 6.62 0.51 20.47
N ALA A 136 7.14 -0.20 19.46
CA ALA A 136 8.01 -1.36 19.69
C ALA A 136 9.26 -1.00 20.51
N GLY A 137 9.91 0.11 20.17
CA GLY A 137 11.07 0.63 20.91
C GLY A 137 10.73 1.06 22.34
N GLN A 138 9.54 1.64 22.58
CA GLN A 138 9.08 2.00 23.93
C GLN A 138 8.80 0.77 24.80
N LEU A 139 8.30 -0.32 24.21
CA LEU A 139 7.99 -1.57 24.90
C LEU A 139 9.24 -2.37 25.28
N ALA A 140 10.31 -2.27 24.49
CA ALA A 140 11.54 -3.04 24.70
C ALA A 140 12.79 -2.21 24.36
N PRO A 141 13.16 -1.22 25.19
CA PRO A 141 14.31 -0.36 24.95
C PRO A 141 15.62 -1.16 24.79
N GLY A 142 16.42 -0.78 23.80
CA GLY A 142 17.73 -1.39 23.55
C GLY A 142 17.69 -2.76 22.85
N LYS A 143 16.51 -3.26 22.51
CA LYS A 143 16.35 -4.49 21.73
C LYS A 143 16.28 -4.21 20.24
N ARG A 144 16.73 -5.17 19.42
CA ARG A 144 16.73 -5.07 17.95
C ARG A 144 15.35 -5.31 17.35
N ILE A 145 15.16 -4.71 16.18
CA ILE A 145 14.05 -4.98 15.27
C ILE A 145 14.62 -5.71 14.06
N LEU A 146 13.96 -6.77 13.62
CA LEU A 146 14.31 -7.52 12.42
C LEU A 146 13.24 -7.33 11.33
N GLY A 147 13.63 -7.39 10.08
CA GLY A 147 12.71 -7.42 8.94
C GLY A 147 13.39 -8.00 7.71
N SER A 148 12.64 -8.45 6.72
CA SER A 148 13.21 -8.97 5.47
C SER A 148 14.08 -7.91 4.77
N GLU A 149 15.14 -8.33 4.09
CA GLU A 149 15.90 -7.46 3.16
C GLU A 149 15.01 -6.97 1.99
N GLN A 150 13.87 -7.62 1.74
CA GLN A 150 12.83 -7.21 0.79
C GLN A 150 11.74 -6.33 1.41
N ALA A 151 11.79 -6.08 2.72
CA ALA A 151 10.91 -5.12 3.37
C ALA A 151 11.13 -3.71 2.79
N HIS A 152 10.11 -2.89 2.84
CA HIS A 152 10.20 -1.53 2.32
C HIS A 152 11.34 -0.77 3.02
N TYR A 153 12.18 -0.07 2.25
CA TYR A 153 13.37 0.66 2.75
C TYR A 153 13.07 1.66 3.89
N THR A 154 11.81 2.04 4.07
CA THR A 154 11.39 2.92 5.16
C THR A 154 11.66 2.33 6.52
N HIS A 155 11.61 1.01 6.72
CA HIS A 155 11.86 0.40 8.03
C HIS A 155 13.26 0.70 8.54
N GLN A 156 14.29 0.56 7.70
CA GLN A 156 15.65 0.91 8.05
C GLN A 156 15.81 2.42 8.30
N ARG A 157 15.18 3.25 7.45
CA ARG A 157 15.22 4.71 7.58
C ARG A 157 14.53 5.20 8.86
N ILE A 158 13.34 4.68 9.15
CA ILE A 158 12.57 5.00 10.35
C ILE A 158 13.34 4.55 11.60
N SER A 159 13.90 3.36 11.60
CA SER A 159 14.69 2.85 12.73
C SER A 159 15.89 3.75 13.01
N ALA A 160 16.56 4.25 11.98
CA ALA A 160 17.65 5.21 12.16
C ALA A 160 17.17 6.55 12.78
N VAL A 161 16.02 7.07 12.35
CA VAL A 161 15.40 8.29 12.92
C VAL A 161 15.04 8.08 14.39
N LEU A 162 14.48 6.92 14.71
CA LEU A 162 14.07 6.55 16.08
C LEU A 162 15.24 6.07 16.95
N LYS A 163 16.44 5.96 16.40
CA LYS A 163 17.64 5.38 17.07
C LYS A 163 17.40 3.95 17.55
N LEU A 164 16.64 3.17 16.80
CA LEU A 164 16.41 1.75 17.02
C LEU A 164 17.41 0.94 16.20
N ASP A 165 17.91 -0.16 16.77
CA ASP A 165 18.77 -1.08 16.05
C ASP A 165 17.91 -1.98 15.13
N TYR A 166 18.14 -1.89 13.83
CA TYR A 166 17.43 -2.66 12.80
C TYR A 166 18.40 -3.53 12.02
N ALA A 167 18.06 -4.81 11.89
CA ALA A 167 18.86 -5.75 11.09
C ALA A 167 18.00 -6.44 10.00
N PRO A 168 18.48 -6.45 8.74
CA PRO A 168 17.81 -7.14 7.65
C PRO A 168 18.03 -8.67 7.77
N ILE A 169 16.98 -9.42 7.47
CA ILE A 169 16.98 -10.88 7.34
C ILE A 169 17.00 -11.23 5.85
N ALA A 170 17.84 -12.19 5.47
CA ALA A 170 17.91 -12.67 4.09
C ALA A 170 16.55 -13.14 3.58
N ALA A 171 16.29 -12.91 2.28
CA ALA A 171 15.10 -13.40 1.61
C ALA A 171 15.36 -14.72 0.88
N ASP A 172 14.35 -15.57 0.76
CA ASP A 172 14.38 -16.78 -0.05
C ASP A 172 14.28 -16.45 -1.56
N HIS A 173 14.28 -17.49 -2.39
CA HIS A 173 14.16 -17.36 -3.85
C HIS A 173 12.79 -16.84 -4.34
N ARG A 174 11.80 -16.72 -3.44
CA ARG A 174 10.52 -16.05 -3.68
C ARG A 174 10.51 -14.59 -3.25
N GLY A 175 11.62 -14.12 -2.65
CA GLY A 175 11.69 -12.78 -2.07
C GLY A 175 10.99 -12.66 -0.72
N ARG A 176 10.74 -13.77 -0.01
CA ARG A 176 10.14 -13.81 1.32
C ARG A 176 11.23 -13.94 2.39
N MET A 177 10.94 -13.53 3.59
CA MET A 177 11.84 -13.70 4.73
C MET A 177 12.27 -15.18 4.89
N SER A 178 13.57 -15.45 4.96
CA SER A 178 14.11 -16.78 5.23
C SER A 178 13.95 -17.14 6.70
N MET A 179 13.24 -18.23 6.99
CA MET A 179 13.01 -18.69 8.36
C MET A 179 14.28 -19.17 9.05
N ASP A 180 15.20 -19.82 8.34
CA ASP A 180 16.48 -20.25 8.88
C ASP A 180 17.37 -19.06 9.29
N ALA A 181 17.38 -18.02 8.43
CA ALA A 181 18.11 -16.79 8.73
C ALA A 181 17.48 -16.05 9.90
N LEU A 182 16.15 -15.98 9.97
CA LEU A 182 15.44 -15.38 11.10
C LEU A 182 15.73 -16.13 12.40
N GLU A 183 15.62 -17.45 12.42
CA GLU A 183 15.90 -18.23 13.64
C GLU A 183 17.33 -18.07 14.11
N THR A 184 18.29 -17.97 13.19
CA THR A 184 19.70 -17.71 13.51
C THR A 184 19.87 -16.38 14.26
N GLU A 185 19.19 -15.33 13.84
CA GLU A 185 19.22 -14.03 14.51
C GLU A 185 18.48 -14.06 15.87
N LEU A 186 17.33 -14.75 15.94
CA LEU A 186 16.55 -14.89 17.19
C LEU A 186 17.30 -15.60 18.30
N ARG A 187 18.16 -16.57 17.99
CA ARG A 187 19.02 -17.26 18.96
C ARG A 187 19.97 -16.35 19.73
N LYS A 188 20.24 -15.13 19.25
CA LYS A 188 21.04 -14.13 19.95
C LYS A 188 20.33 -13.54 21.18
N GLY A 189 19.01 -13.66 21.30
CA GLY A 189 18.22 -13.28 22.48
C GLY A 189 18.00 -11.79 22.70
N ASP A 190 18.33 -10.96 21.72
CA ASP A 190 18.29 -9.50 21.78
C ASP A 190 17.21 -8.86 20.88
N VAL A 191 16.31 -9.66 20.32
CA VAL A 191 15.25 -9.21 19.41
C VAL A 191 13.96 -8.90 20.17
N SER A 192 13.35 -7.75 19.86
CA SER A 192 12.04 -7.35 20.41
C SER A 192 10.91 -7.53 19.43
N THR A 193 11.16 -7.28 18.15
CA THR A 193 10.11 -7.20 17.13
C THR A 193 10.61 -7.72 15.80
N VAL A 194 9.76 -8.46 15.12
CA VAL A 194 9.96 -8.88 13.73
C VAL A 194 8.91 -8.19 12.88
N VAL A 195 9.35 -7.49 11.83
CA VAL A 195 8.52 -6.89 10.80
C VAL A 195 8.28 -7.92 9.71
N VAL A 196 7.03 -8.28 9.49
CA VAL A 196 6.58 -9.22 8.47
C VAL A 196 5.88 -8.45 7.36
N THR A 197 6.36 -8.56 6.13
CA THR A 197 5.80 -7.84 4.98
C THR A 197 4.79 -8.70 4.24
N LEU A 198 3.56 -8.24 4.13
CA LEU A 198 2.54 -8.87 3.28
C LEU A 198 2.38 -8.05 2.00
N GLY A 199 3.04 -8.49 0.95
CA GLY A 199 3.10 -7.78 -0.33
C GLY A 199 4.31 -6.86 -0.45
N SER A 200 5.50 -7.42 -0.66
CA SER A 200 6.75 -6.66 -0.85
C SER A 200 6.68 -5.75 -2.08
N THR A 201 7.40 -4.61 -2.03
CA THR A 201 7.38 -3.61 -3.11
C THR A 201 7.88 -4.18 -4.43
N ALA A 202 8.90 -5.01 -4.41
CA ALA A 202 9.49 -5.56 -5.63
C ALA A 202 8.59 -6.60 -6.31
N LEU A 203 8.07 -7.55 -5.55
CA LEU A 203 7.47 -8.79 -6.06
C LEU A 203 6.02 -9.01 -5.65
N GLY A 204 5.50 -8.25 -4.68
CA GLY A 204 4.25 -8.61 -4.04
C GLY A 204 4.36 -9.87 -3.16
N ALA A 205 5.58 -10.27 -2.80
CA ALA A 205 5.83 -11.46 -2.00
C ALA A 205 5.27 -11.33 -0.59
N VAL A 206 4.82 -12.45 -0.05
CA VAL A 206 4.15 -12.55 1.26
C VAL A 206 5.05 -13.31 2.21
N ASP A 207 5.61 -12.64 3.22
CA ASP A 207 6.43 -13.28 4.25
C ASP A 207 5.62 -14.36 5.00
N PRO A 208 6.22 -15.48 5.41
CA PRO A 208 5.54 -16.61 6.05
C PRO A 208 5.17 -16.30 7.50
N LEU A 209 4.13 -15.50 7.69
CA LEU A 209 3.68 -15.01 9.00
C LEU A 209 3.33 -16.14 9.97
N ASP A 210 2.74 -17.21 9.51
CA ASP A 210 2.42 -18.41 10.30
C ASP A 210 3.67 -19.05 10.89
N GLU A 211 4.74 -19.19 10.10
CA GLU A 211 6.03 -19.71 10.56
C GLU A 211 6.73 -18.72 11.53
N VAL A 212 6.68 -17.41 11.25
CA VAL A 212 7.18 -16.37 12.16
C VAL A 212 6.46 -16.43 13.50
N LEU A 213 5.15 -16.65 13.52
CA LEU A 213 4.37 -16.81 14.75
C LEU A 213 4.75 -18.07 15.52
N ALA A 214 5.07 -19.18 14.84
CA ALA A 214 5.59 -20.37 15.49
C ALA A 214 6.95 -20.11 16.17
N LEU A 215 7.83 -19.32 15.55
CA LEU A 215 9.08 -18.89 16.19
C LEU A 215 8.83 -17.91 17.35
N ARG A 216 7.81 -17.07 17.28
CA ARG A 216 7.42 -16.17 18.39
C ARG A 216 7.12 -16.93 19.68
N GLU A 217 6.43 -18.07 19.61
CA GLU A 217 6.13 -18.92 20.78
C GLU A 217 7.41 -19.45 21.48
N ARG A 218 8.50 -19.58 20.72
CA ARG A 218 9.79 -20.09 21.23
C ARG A 218 10.71 -18.99 21.75
N TYR A 219 10.71 -17.82 21.10
CA TYR A 219 11.70 -16.77 21.34
C TYR A 219 11.12 -15.50 21.98
N GLY A 220 9.80 -15.33 22.04
CA GLY A 220 9.15 -14.28 22.82
C GLY A 220 9.35 -12.86 22.27
N PHE A 221 9.09 -12.63 20.98
CA PHE A 221 9.16 -11.32 20.33
C PHE A 221 7.77 -10.85 19.87
N ARG A 222 7.65 -9.58 19.49
CA ARG A 222 6.44 -9.00 18.90
C ARG A 222 6.46 -9.15 17.37
N VAL A 223 5.28 -9.23 16.78
CA VAL A 223 5.11 -9.28 15.32
C VAL A 223 4.39 -8.04 14.85
N HIS A 224 5.07 -7.24 14.04
CA HIS A 224 4.50 -6.12 13.31
C HIS A 224 4.29 -6.52 11.85
N VAL A 225 3.07 -6.39 11.34
CA VAL A 225 2.75 -6.67 9.94
C VAL A 225 2.73 -5.38 9.14
N ASP A 226 3.67 -5.26 8.20
CA ASP A 226 3.57 -4.26 7.13
C ASP A 226 2.71 -4.82 5.99
N GLY A 227 1.42 -4.55 6.08
CA GLY A 227 0.40 -4.84 5.06
C GLY A 227 0.05 -3.62 4.21
N ALA A 228 0.93 -2.60 4.14
CA ALA A 228 0.67 -1.37 3.42
C ALA A 228 0.19 -1.60 1.98
N TYR A 229 0.75 -2.60 1.32
CA TYR A 229 0.28 -3.04 -0.01
C TYR A 229 -0.73 -4.17 0.08
N GLY A 230 -0.35 -5.28 0.71
CA GLY A 230 -1.08 -6.54 0.66
C GLY A 230 -2.20 -6.69 1.70
N GLY A 231 -2.35 -5.79 2.67
CA GLY A 231 -3.29 -5.97 3.79
C GLY A 231 -4.73 -6.25 3.36
N TYR A 232 -5.21 -5.61 2.30
CA TYR A 232 -6.57 -5.84 1.78
C TYR A 232 -6.79 -7.22 1.15
N PHE A 233 -5.73 -7.92 0.73
CA PHE A 233 -5.84 -9.30 0.20
C PHE A 233 -6.35 -10.30 1.24
N ARG A 234 -6.39 -9.93 2.52
CA ARG A 234 -7.10 -10.70 3.56
C ARG A 234 -8.55 -10.96 3.19
N LEU A 235 -9.20 -10.09 2.40
CA LEU A 235 -10.58 -10.26 1.94
C LEU A 235 -10.76 -11.36 0.90
N ILE A 236 -9.68 -11.81 0.27
CA ILE A 236 -9.68 -12.88 -0.74
C ILE A 236 -8.75 -14.04 -0.35
N THR A 237 -8.52 -14.25 0.93
CA THR A 237 -7.63 -15.31 1.46
C THR A 237 -7.91 -16.67 0.82
N ASP A 238 -9.19 -17.04 0.65
CA ASP A 238 -9.59 -18.33 0.06
C ASP A 238 -9.19 -18.47 -1.40
N ALA A 239 -8.94 -17.38 -2.11
CA ALA A 239 -8.47 -17.38 -3.49
C ALA A 239 -6.93 -17.39 -3.60
N LEU A 240 -6.20 -17.23 -2.48
CA LEU A 240 -4.74 -17.27 -2.48
C LEU A 240 -4.24 -18.72 -2.48
N ALA A 241 -3.10 -18.93 -3.12
CA ALA A 241 -2.38 -20.20 -3.05
C ALA A 241 -1.57 -20.30 -1.75
N GLU A 242 -1.26 -21.50 -1.34
CA GLU A 242 -0.29 -21.75 -0.26
C GLU A 242 1.14 -21.44 -0.77
N PRO A 243 2.02 -20.89 0.10
CA PRO A 243 1.83 -20.62 1.53
C PRO A 243 1.26 -19.23 1.85
N ALA A 244 1.06 -18.33 0.87
CA ALA A 244 0.54 -16.99 1.14
C ALA A 244 -0.81 -17.03 1.88
N ARG A 245 -1.68 -17.99 1.54
CA ARG A 245 -2.94 -18.21 2.22
C ARG A 245 -2.77 -18.38 3.73
N TRP A 246 -1.82 -19.22 4.18
CA TRP A 246 -1.57 -19.46 5.62
C TRP A 246 -1.13 -18.21 6.36
N ALA A 247 -0.30 -17.38 5.73
CA ALA A 247 0.11 -16.11 6.29
C ALA A 247 -1.09 -15.17 6.54
N TYR A 248 -2.05 -15.09 5.59
CA TYR A 248 -3.25 -14.29 5.77
C TYR A 248 -4.25 -14.88 6.77
N GLU A 249 -4.33 -16.20 6.90
CA GLU A 249 -5.12 -16.85 7.95
C GLU A 249 -4.59 -16.53 9.35
N ALA A 250 -3.27 -16.45 9.49
CA ALA A 250 -2.58 -16.19 10.76
C ALA A 250 -2.56 -14.71 11.18
N ILE A 251 -2.93 -13.76 10.32
CA ILE A 251 -2.74 -12.31 10.53
C ILE A 251 -3.43 -11.76 11.78
N THR A 252 -4.51 -12.39 12.23
CA THR A 252 -5.24 -12.02 13.44
C THR A 252 -4.36 -12.05 14.71
N GLN A 253 -3.24 -12.78 14.67
CA GLN A 253 -2.32 -12.95 15.79
C GLN A 253 -1.21 -11.89 15.83
N ALA A 254 -1.11 -11.01 14.84
CA ALA A 254 -0.15 -9.91 14.83
C ALA A 254 -0.35 -8.96 16.03
N ASP A 255 0.70 -8.26 16.45
CA ASP A 255 0.63 -7.28 17.53
C ASP A 255 0.31 -5.87 17.02
N SER A 256 0.69 -5.57 15.79
CA SER A 256 0.33 -4.34 15.07
C SER A 256 0.30 -4.59 13.57
N ILE A 257 -0.55 -3.84 12.85
CA ILE A 257 -0.74 -3.94 11.40
C ILE A 257 -0.77 -2.55 10.81
N VAL A 258 -0.02 -2.34 9.73
CA VAL A 258 -0.13 -1.17 8.86
C VAL A 258 -0.83 -1.58 7.57
N ILE A 259 -1.72 -0.73 7.10
CA ILE A 259 -2.39 -0.86 5.81
C ILE A 259 -2.51 0.53 5.17
N ASP A 260 -2.39 0.62 3.83
CA ASP A 260 -2.50 1.89 3.10
C ASP A 260 -3.79 1.96 2.30
N PRO A 261 -4.85 2.64 2.82
CA PRO A 261 -6.05 2.89 2.03
C PRO A 261 -5.78 3.63 0.71
N HIS A 262 -4.72 4.43 0.62
CA HIS A 262 -4.35 5.11 -0.64
C HIS A 262 -3.70 4.19 -1.70
N LYS A 263 -3.48 2.90 -1.38
CA LYS A 263 -3.09 1.87 -2.35
C LYS A 263 -4.32 1.09 -2.82
N HIS A 264 -4.53 -0.10 -2.29
CA HIS A 264 -5.71 -0.91 -2.67
C HIS A 264 -7.03 -0.38 -2.12
N GLY A 265 -7.03 0.41 -1.05
CA GLY A 265 -8.23 0.96 -0.42
C GLY A 265 -8.95 2.07 -1.19
N LEU A 266 -8.53 2.37 -2.44
CA LEU A 266 -9.21 3.29 -3.36
C LEU A 266 -9.29 4.75 -2.87
N GLN A 267 -8.36 5.18 -2.03
CA GLN A 267 -8.33 6.52 -1.46
C GLN A 267 -7.33 7.45 -2.18
N PRO A 268 -7.55 8.78 -2.11
CA PRO A 268 -6.51 9.75 -2.42
C PRO A 268 -5.26 9.51 -1.55
N TYR A 269 -4.08 9.87 -2.06
CA TYR A 269 -2.85 9.87 -1.26
C TYR A 269 -3.02 10.75 -0.01
N GLY A 270 -2.27 10.42 1.04
CA GLY A 270 -2.47 11.03 2.35
C GLY A 270 -3.37 10.20 3.28
N CYS A 271 -3.49 8.89 3.04
CA CYS A 271 -4.32 7.98 3.83
C CYS A 271 -3.58 6.65 4.05
N GLY A 272 -2.84 6.55 5.14
CA GLY A 272 -2.33 5.33 5.76
C GLY A 272 -3.18 4.98 6.97
N CYS A 273 -2.96 3.82 7.58
CA CYS A 273 -3.63 3.38 8.79
C CYS A 273 -2.72 2.49 9.63
N ILE A 274 -2.66 2.75 10.93
CA ILE A 274 -2.00 1.91 11.93
C ILE A 274 -3.04 1.30 12.86
N LEU A 275 -2.86 0.02 13.17
CA LEU A 275 -3.65 -0.73 14.13
C LEU A 275 -2.73 -1.44 15.13
N PHE A 276 -3.08 -1.39 16.41
CA PHE A 276 -2.48 -2.14 17.50
C PHE A 276 -3.51 -3.05 18.13
N ARG A 277 -3.21 -4.34 18.28
CA ARG A 277 -4.11 -5.31 18.90
C ARG A 277 -4.34 -5.02 20.39
N ASP A 278 -3.30 -4.58 21.09
CA ASP A 278 -3.38 -4.17 22.49
C ASP A 278 -3.59 -2.64 22.60
N PRO A 279 -4.79 -2.17 22.97
CA PRO A 279 -5.06 -0.74 23.10
C PRO A 279 -4.26 -0.07 24.22
N SER A 280 -3.68 -0.81 25.16
CA SER A 280 -2.90 -0.26 26.27
C SER A 280 -1.63 0.49 25.80
N VAL A 281 -1.19 0.27 24.56
CA VAL A 281 -0.06 1.02 23.96
C VAL A 281 -0.38 2.52 23.82
N GLY A 282 -1.64 2.90 23.87
CA GLY A 282 -2.09 4.30 23.89
C GLY A 282 -1.42 5.15 25.01
N ARG A 283 -0.96 4.49 26.07
CA ARG A 283 -0.22 5.16 27.16
C ARG A 283 1.06 5.88 26.69
N PHE A 284 1.67 5.43 25.61
CA PHE A 284 2.89 6.05 25.08
C PHE A 284 2.61 7.36 24.35
N TYR A 285 1.41 7.52 23.81
CA TYR A 285 1.00 8.74 23.09
C TYR A 285 0.58 9.85 24.03
N LYS A 286 0.10 9.50 25.25
CA LYS A 286 -0.38 10.48 26.22
C LYS A 286 0.74 11.39 26.68
N HIS A 287 0.50 12.67 26.60
CA HIS A 287 1.31 13.69 27.26
C HIS A 287 0.39 14.77 27.86
N ASP A 288 0.75 15.27 29.03
CA ASP A 288 0.07 16.38 29.68
C ASP A 288 0.55 17.69 29.04
N SER A 289 -0.20 18.19 28.07
CA SER A 289 0.05 19.51 27.51
C SER A 289 -0.86 20.54 28.16
N PRO A 290 -0.34 21.66 28.66
CA PRO A 290 -1.17 22.76 29.22
C PRO A 290 -1.98 23.46 28.10
N TYR A 291 -1.69 23.17 26.85
CA TYR A 291 -2.38 23.70 25.65
C TYR A 291 -3.36 22.71 25.03
N THR A 292 -3.91 21.77 25.82
CA THR A 292 -4.89 20.81 25.29
C THR A 292 -6.16 21.55 24.86
N TYR A 293 -6.45 21.43 23.56
CA TYR A 293 -7.70 21.85 22.94
C TYR A 293 -8.83 20.84 23.17
N PHE A 294 -8.66 19.91 24.09
CA PHE A 294 -9.59 18.82 24.35
C PHE A 294 -10.62 19.30 25.38
N THR A 295 -11.80 19.64 24.89
CA THR A 295 -12.90 20.19 25.72
C THR A 295 -13.85 19.14 26.25
N SER A 296 -13.68 17.85 25.86
CA SER A 296 -14.53 16.75 26.29
C SER A 296 -13.72 15.62 26.93
N LYS A 297 -14.42 14.73 27.64
CA LYS A 297 -13.85 13.49 28.20
C LYS A 297 -13.80 12.33 27.19
N GLN A 298 -14.28 12.56 25.97
CA GLN A 298 -14.25 11.57 24.91
C GLN A 298 -12.86 11.49 24.30
N LEU A 299 -12.53 10.33 23.71
CA LEU A 299 -11.26 10.12 23.02
C LEU A 299 -11.10 11.12 21.87
N HIS A 300 -10.02 11.89 21.90
CA HIS A 300 -9.58 12.70 20.78
C HIS A 300 -8.48 11.94 20.03
N LEU A 301 -8.58 11.88 18.69
CA LEU A 301 -7.65 11.09 17.88
C LEU A 301 -6.19 11.59 18.00
N GLY A 302 -5.97 12.85 18.31
CA GLY A 302 -4.65 13.39 18.62
C GLY A 302 -4.02 12.86 19.92
N GLU A 303 -4.80 12.19 20.79
CA GLU A 303 -4.26 11.54 21.99
C GLU A 303 -3.67 10.14 21.69
N ILE A 304 -3.88 9.62 20.49
CA ILE A 304 -3.41 8.30 20.06
C ILE A 304 -2.63 8.34 18.73
N SER A 305 -2.15 9.53 18.33
CA SER A 305 -1.41 9.77 17.09
C SER A 305 -0.21 10.66 17.35
N LEU A 306 0.89 10.43 16.65
CA LEU A 306 2.05 11.36 16.63
C LEU A 306 1.79 12.58 15.73
N GLU A 307 0.86 12.48 14.77
CA GLU A 307 0.45 13.63 13.97
C GLU A 307 -0.49 14.53 14.76
N CYS A 308 -0.19 15.81 14.79
CA CYS A 308 -1.06 16.80 15.41
C CYS A 308 -2.24 17.11 14.49
N SER A 309 -2.08 18.04 13.55
CA SER A 309 -3.12 18.39 12.60
C SER A 309 -3.22 17.36 11.48
N ARG A 310 -4.43 16.84 11.23
CA ARG A 310 -4.69 15.82 10.20
C ARG A 310 -5.93 16.15 9.39
N ALA A 311 -5.86 15.87 8.09
CA ALA A 311 -6.96 16.12 7.17
C ALA A 311 -8.16 15.19 7.46
N GLY A 312 -9.20 15.72 8.08
CA GLY A 312 -10.45 14.98 8.27
C GLY A 312 -11.12 14.58 6.95
N ALA A 313 -10.80 15.27 5.85
CA ALA A 313 -11.28 14.89 4.51
C ALA A 313 -10.85 13.48 4.08
N ALA A 314 -9.68 12.99 4.51
CA ALA A 314 -9.25 11.61 4.24
C ALA A 314 -10.16 10.58 4.93
N ALA A 315 -10.56 10.85 6.17
CA ALA A 315 -11.48 10.02 6.92
C ALA A 315 -12.88 9.97 6.30
N VAL A 316 -13.40 11.13 5.89
CA VAL A 316 -14.69 11.26 5.21
C VAL A 316 -14.71 10.49 3.88
N ALA A 317 -13.65 10.60 3.09
CA ALA A 317 -13.51 9.87 1.82
C ALA A 317 -13.45 8.35 2.03
N LEU A 318 -12.68 7.90 3.01
CA LEU A 318 -12.56 6.48 3.33
C LEU A 318 -13.89 5.92 3.82
N TRP A 319 -14.53 6.60 4.76
CA TRP A 319 -15.84 6.22 5.27
C TRP A 319 -16.88 6.09 4.15
N ALA A 320 -16.98 7.10 3.28
CA ALA A 320 -17.93 7.09 2.15
C ALA A 320 -17.66 5.92 1.18
N THR A 321 -16.38 5.60 0.95
CA THR A 321 -16.01 4.45 0.10
C THR A 321 -16.43 3.14 0.74
N GLN A 322 -16.23 2.97 2.04
CA GLN A 322 -16.60 1.75 2.76
C GLN A 322 -18.11 1.57 2.90
N GLN A 323 -18.88 2.68 2.96
CA GLN A 323 -20.36 2.59 2.90
C GLN A 323 -20.84 2.08 1.54
N LEU A 324 -20.17 2.48 0.45
CA LEU A 324 -20.51 2.04 -0.90
C LEU A 324 -19.96 0.65 -1.23
N LEU A 325 -18.75 0.35 -0.77
CA LEU A 325 -18.00 -0.87 -1.04
C LEU A 325 -17.57 -1.52 0.29
N PRO A 326 -18.48 -2.21 0.99
CA PRO A 326 -18.17 -2.85 2.27
C PRO A 326 -16.97 -3.81 2.18
N LEU A 327 -16.12 -3.77 3.20
CA LEU A 327 -14.91 -4.58 3.31
C LEU A 327 -15.24 -6.00 3.80
N VAL A 328 -15.96 -6.76 2.97
CA VAL A 328 -16.38 -8.13 3.28
C VAL A 328 -15.93 -9.12 2.20
N PRO A 329 -15.60 -10.37 2.57
CA PRO A 329 -15.32 -11.43 1.60
C PRO A 329 -16.48 -11.57 0.60
N GLY A 330 -16.16 -11.76 -0.69
CA GLY A 330 -17.14 -11.86 -1.76
C GLY A 330 -17.88 -10.57 -2.14
N GLY A 331 -17.65 -9.47 -1.42
CA GLY A 331 -18.16 -8.13 -1.76
C GLY A 331 -17.52 -7.59 -3.04
N GLU A 332 -18.05 -6.46 -3.56
CA GLU A 332 -17.53 -5.84 -4.78
C GLU A 332 -16.05 -5.42 -4.62
N PHE A 333 -15.69 -4.88 -3.46
CA PHE A 333 -14.30 -4.53 -3.15
C PHE A 333 -13.38 -5.75 -3.25
N ALA A 334 -13.76 -6.87 -2.63
CA ALA A 334 -12.99 -8.13 -2.66
C ALA A 334 -12.88 -8.68 -4.10
N ARG A 335 -13.98 -8.66 -4.87
CA ARG A 335 -13.94 -9.06 -6.30
C ARG A 335 -12.98 -8.22 -7.13
N SER A 336 -12.90 -6.90 -6.87
CA SER A 336 -11.94 -6.03 -7.56
C SER A 336 -10.49 -6.44 -7.32
N LEU A 337 -10.13 -6.88 -6.11
CA LEU A 337 -8.81 -7.44 -5.81
C LEU A 337 -8.58 -8.77 -6.54
N ALA A 338 -9.59 -9.63 -6.58
CA ALA A 338 -9.51 -10.93 -7.25
C ALA A 338 -9.27 -10.75 -8.77
N HIS A 339 -9.91 -9.78 -9.43
CA HIS A 339 -9.68 -9.45 -10.84
C HIS A 339 -8.22 -9.01 -11.10
N GLY A 340 -7.66 -8.12 -10.26
CA GLY A 340 -6.25 -7.72 -10.38
C GLY A 340 -5.30 -8.92 -10.25
N ARG A 341 -5.55 -9.79 -9.26
CA ARG A 341 -4.75 -11.01 -9.08
C ARG A 341 -4.92 -11.99 -10.26
N ALA A 342 -6.13 -12.17 -10.78
CA ALA A 342 -6.37 -13.02 -11.94
C ALA A 342 -5.60 -12.54 -13.17
N ALA A 343 -5.57 -11.23 -13.41
CA ALA A 343 -4.75 -10.62 -14.45
C ALA A 343 -3.25 -10.91 -14.27
N ALA A 344 -2.74 -10.88 -13.03
CA ALA A 344 -1.34 -11.19 -12.75
C ALA A 344 -1.01 -12.68 -13.02
N LEU A 345 -1.89 -13.58 -12.63
CA LEU A 345 -1.72 -15.01 -12.89
C LEU A 345 -1.76 -15.31 -14.39
N ASP A 346 -2.66 -14.67 -15.15
CA ASP A 346 -2.74 -14.87 -16.61
C ASP A 346 -1.53 -14.24 -17.33
N LEU A 347 -1.04 -13.07 -16.88
CA LEU A 347 0.21 -12.51 -17.44
C LEU A 347 1.40 -13.43 -17.20
N ASP A 348 1.60 -13.93 -15.97
CA ASP A 348 2.68 -14.86 -15.64
C ASP A 348 2.59 -16.16 -16.49
N ARG A 349 1.39 -16.71 -16.66
CA ARG A 349 1.15 -17.87 -17.52
C ARG A 349 1.57 -17.58 -18.97
N ARG A 350 1.15 -16.46 -19.55
CA ARG A 350 1.52 -16.07 -20.93
C ARG A 350 3.03 -15.91 -21.10
N LEU A 351 3.71 -15.31 -20.11
CA LEU A 351 5.17 -15.18 -20.14
C LEU A 351 5.88 -16.54 -20.12
N ARG A 352 5.35 -17.52 -19.38
CA ARG A 352 5.93 -18.87 -19.29
C ARG A 352 5.63 -19.73 -20.52
N GLU A 353 4.47 -19.55 -21.14
CA GLU A 353 4.00 -20.32 -22.29
C GLU A 353 4.42 -19.72 -23.63
N ASP A 354 5.09 -18.55 -23.62
CA ASP A 354 5.54 -17.88 -24.84
C ASP A 354 6.52 -18.75 -25.63
N GLN A 355 6.16 -19.02 -26.89
CA GLN A 355 6.90 -19.96 -27.74
C GLN A 355 8.24 -19.42 -28.24
N THR A 356 8.45 -18.10 -28.19
CA THR A 356 9.74 -17.50 -28.53
C THR A 356 10.81 -17.76 -27.48
N GLY A 357 10.38 -18.05 -26.24
CA GLY A 357 11.24 -18.31 -25.10
C GLY A 357 12.07 -17.08 -24.65
N ARG A 358 11.69 -15.89 -25.09
CA ARG A 358 12.39 -14.63 -24.76
C ARG A 358 12.12 -14.13 -23.34
N PHE A 359 11.01 -14.51 -22.74
CA PHE A 359 10.65 -14.15 -21.38
C PHE A 359 11.13 -15.18 -20.37
N GLN A 360 11.64 -14.72 -19.25
CA GLN A 360 12.04 -15.56 -18.14
C GLN A 360 11.47 -14.99 -16.83
N PRO A 361 10.26 -15.43 -16.41
CA PRO A 361 9.70 -15.12 -15.10
C PRO A 361 10.54 -15.74 -13.97
N LEU A 362 10.25 -15.36 -12.73
CA LEU A 362 10.88 -15.95 -11.55
C LEU A 362 10.74 -17.49 -11.54
N ALA A 363 11.82 -18.19 -11.20
CA ALA A 363 11.84 -19.65 -11.13
C ALA A 363 10.90 -20.20 -10.05
N ALA A 364 10.66 -19.43 -9.00
CA ALA A 364 9.84 -19.80 -7.85
C ALA A 364 8.34 -20.03 -8.14
N GLY A 365 7.87 -19.74 -9.34
CA GLY A 365 6.49 -19.97 -9.76
C GLY A 365 5.65 -18.70 -9.89
N ALA A 366 4.33 -18.86 -9.89
CA ALA A 366 3.37 -17.78 -10.09
C ALA A 366 3.41 -16.72 -8.97
N PRO A 367 3.01 -15.47 -9.27
CA PRO A 367 2.95 -14.39 -8.29
C PRO A 367 1.95 -14.70 -7.16
N GLU A 368 2.28 -14.29 -5.95
CA GLU A 368 1.40 -14.49 -4.79
C GLU A 368 0.23 -13.50 -4.78
N LEU A 369 0.49 -12.25 -5.15
CA LEU A 369 -0.52 -11.19 -5.27
C LEU A 369 -0.68 -10.75 -6.74
N ASP A 370 -0.63 -9.46 -7.03
CA ASP A 370 -0.95 -8.86 -8.33
C ASP A 370 0.26 -8.16 -9.00
N ILE A 371 1.48 -8.58 -8.62
CA ILE A 371 2.73 -8.07 -9.21
C ILE A 371 3.44 -9.19 -9.96
N VAL A 372 3.80 -8.93 -11.21
CA VAL A 372 4.53 -9.88 -12.07
C VAL A 372 5.88 -9.28 -12.43
N VAL A 373 6.94 -10.10 -12.32
CA VAL A 373 8.31 -9.71 -12.66
C VAL A 373 8.95 -10.75 -13.56
N TRP A 374 9.64 -10.29 -14.61
CA TRP A 374 10.36 -11.14 -15.53
C TRP A 374 11.58 -10.44 -16.08
N LYS A 375 12.64 -11.18 -16.40
CA LYS A 375 13.74 -10.72 -17.21
C LYS A 375 13.61 -11.14 -18.67
N LEU A 376 14.38 -10.55 -19.55
CA LEU A 376 14.51 -11.00 -20.94
C LEU A 376 15.72 -11.93 -21.09
N LYS A 377 15.54 -12.99 -21.86
CA LYS A 377 16.61 -13.95 -22.12
C LYS A 377 17.69 -13.32 -23.01
N ALA A 378 18.93 -13.43 -22.60
CA ALA A 378 20.09 -12.92 -23.30
C ALA A 378 21.32 -13.79 -22.97
N GLU A 379 22.44 -13.56 -23.63
CA GLU A 379 23.69 -14.31 -23.41
C GLU A 379 24.30 -14.08 -22.04
N ASN A 380 24.09 -12.88 -21.49
CA ASN A 380 24.61 -12.48 -20.17
C ASN A 380 23.66 -11.51 -19.46
N PRO A 381 23.84 -11.25 -18.14
CA PRO A 381 22.97 -10.38 -17.34
C PRO A 381 22.99 -8.91 -17.76
N GLU A 382 24.08 -8.41 -18.28
CA GLU A 382 24.19 -7.02 -18.78
C GLU A 382 23.32 -6.82 -20.00
N GLN A 383 23.37 -7.73 -20.97
CA GLN A 383 22.53 -7.71 -22.17
C GLN A 383 21.04 -7.87 -21.79
N SER A 384 20.73 -8.77 -20.85
CA SER A 384 19.34 -8.91 -20.33
C SER A 384 18.83 -7.60 -19.73
N SER A 385 19.68 -6.91 -18.96
CA SER A 385 19.35 -5.62 -18.34
C SER A 385 19.16 -4.51 -19.38
N ASP A 386 20.01 -4.46 -20.40
CA ASP A 386 19.92 -3.50 -21.51
C ASP A 386 18.65 -3.72 -22.33
N LEU A 387 18.32 -4.98 -22.66
CA LEU A 387 17.07 -5.34 -23.33
C LEU A 387 15.85 -4.92 -22.52
N ALA A 388 15.84 -5.17 -21.21
CA ALA A 388 14.73 -4.78 -20.33
C ALA A 388 14.50 -3.25 -20.35
N GLN A 389 15.57 -2.45 -20.34
CA GLN A 389 15.48 -0.99 -20.43
C GLN A 389 14.95 -0.53 -21.79
N LYS A 390 15.41 -1.14 -22.89
CA LYS A 390 14.96 -0.83 -24.25
C LYS A 390 13.48 -1.20 -24.44
N VAL A 391 13.08 -2.40 -24.02
CA VAL A 391 11.67 -2.84 -24.08
C VAL A 391 10.78 -1.97 -23.20
N PHE A 392 11.22 -1.59 -22.00
CA PHE A 392 10.52 -0.63 -21.16
C PHE A 392 10.25 0.68 -21.89
N ALA A 393 11.26 1.25 -22.57
CA ALA A 393 11.10 2.47 -23.34
C ALA A 393 10.18 2.27 -24.57
N ALA A 394 10.32 1.16 -25.31
CA ALA A 394 9.47 0.83 -26.45
C ALA A 394 7.99 0.59 -26.04
N CYS A 395 7.73 -0.01 -24.88
CA CYS A 395 6.39 -0.13 -24.32
C CYS A 395 5.75 1.24 -24.09
N ALA A 396 6.52 2.19 -23.54
CA ALA A 396 6.02 3.54 -23.28
C ALA A 396 5.60 4.28 -24.56
N THR A 397 6.31 4.07 -25.69
CA THR A 397 5.90 4.63 -27.01
C THR A 397 4.60 4.05 -27.56
N ARG A 398 4.15 2.93 -26.99
CA ARG A 398 2.89 2.24 -27.29
C ARG A 398 1.84 2.41 -26.17
N ASP A 399 1.99 3.45 -25.35
CA ASP A 399 1.15 3.75 -24.18
C ASP A 399 1.14 2.65 -23.08
N LEU A 400 1.96 1.61 -23.18
CA LEU A 400 2.09 0.62 -22.13
C LEU A 400 3.18 1.04 -21.15
N HIS A 401 2.77 1.45 -19.94
CA HIS A 401 3.69 1.90 -18.90
C HIS A 401 3.92 0.80 -17.87
N LEU A 402 5.10 0.20 -17.91
CA LEU A 402 5.61 -0.79 -16.95
C LEU A 402 6.50 -0.11 -15.91
N ALA A 403 7.16 -0.89 -15.06
CA ALA A 403 8.24 -0.46 -14.19
C ALA A 403 9.48 -1.34 -14.39
N LEU A 404 10.62 -0.87 -13.90
CA LEU A 404 11.85 -1.64 -13.81
C LEU A 404 12.15 -1.96 -12.34
N VAL A 405 12.78 -3.11 -12.11
CA VAL A 405 13.28 -3.53 -10.81
C VAL A 405 14.59 -4.30 -10.99
N GLN A 406 15.52 -4.18 -10.04
CA GLN A 406 16.74 -4.98 -10.01
C GLN A 406 16.58 -6.11 -9.00
N LEU A 407 16.84 -7.35 -9.45
CA LEU A 407 16.73 -8.55 -8.63
C LEU A 407 17.99 -9.43 -8.78
N PRO A 408 18.27 -10.28 -7.78
CA PRO A 408 19.35 -11.28 -7.90
C PRO A 408 19.12 -12.21 -9.10
N LEU A 409 20.12 -12.32 -9.97
CA LEU A 409 20.06 -13.17 -11.17
C LEU A 409 19.64 -14.60 -10.84
N LYS A 410 20.17 -15.14 -9.77
CA LYS A 410 19.89 -16.51 -9.31
C LYS A 410 18.41 -16.81 -9.05
N TRP A 411 17.56 -15.80 -8.78
CA TRP A 411 16.11 -16.03 -8.59
C TRP A 411 15.38 -16.46 -9.86
N PHE A 412 16.04 -16.36 -11.01
CA PHE A 412 15.52 -16.78 -12.32
C PHE A 412 16.03 -18.16 -12.73
N GLU A 413 16.92 -18.80 -11.94
CA GLU A 413 17.52 -20.09 -12.22
C GLU A 413 16.76 -21.21 -11.50
N PRO A 414 16.41 -22.34 -12.18
CA PRO A 414 15.68 -23.44 -11.56
C PRO A 414 16.40 -24.05 -10.34
N GLU A 415 17.73 -24.04 -10.35
CA GLU A 415 18.59 -24.60 -9.30
C GLU A 415 18.48 -23.80 -7.99
N ALA A 416 18.15 -22.52 -8.07
CA ALA A 416 17.98 -21.65 -6.89
C ALA A 416 16.87 -22.10 -5.93
N VAL A 417 15.92 -22.90 -6.44
CA VAL A 417 14.79 -23.42 -5.66
C VAL A 417 15.23 -24.47 -4.63
N SER A 418 16.39 -25.11 -4.84
CA SER A 418 16.87 -26.23 -4.03
C SER A 418 18.03 -25.89 -3.06
N GLU A 419 18.60 -24.67 -3.13
CA GLU A 419 19.72 -24.28 -2.30
C GLU A 419 19.30 -23.53 -1.02
N PRO A 420 19.93 -23.83 0.14
CA PRO A 420 19.76 -23.01 1.32
C PRO A 420 20.34 -21.60 1.08
N TYR A 421 19.55 -20.59 1.34
CA TYR A 421 19.85 -19.21 0.99
C TYR A 421 20.88 -18.55 1.92
N THR A 422 21.97 -18.04 1.36
CA THR A 422 22.93 -17.15 2.02
C THR A 422 22.75 -15.72 1.48
N HIS A 423 22.68 -14.71 2.37
CA HIS A 423 22.49 -13.28 2.10
C HIS A 423 22.68 -12.82 0.64
N ALA A 424 21.59 -12.39 -0.03
CA ALA A 424 21.63 -11.90 -1.42
C ALA A 424 22.27 -10.52 -1.57
N ALA A 425 22.22 -9.70 -0.52
CA ALA A 425 22.41 -8.26 -0.66
C ALA A 425 23.88 -7.80 -0.77
N LYS A 426 24.88 -8.60 -0.40
CA LYS A 426 26.30 -8.21 -0.55
C LYS A 426 27.01 -9.11 -1.56
N GLY A 427 27.09 -8.65 -2.82
CA GLY A 427 27.86 -9.30 -3.88
C GLY A 427 27.07 -10.20 -4.81
N ALA A 428 25.74 -10.24 -4.72
CA ALA A 428 24.90 -10.93 -5.70
C ALA A 428 24.92 -10.20 -7.04
N GLU A 429 25.04 -10.95 -8.11
CA GLU A 429 24.86 -10.43 -9.46
C GLU A 429 23.38 -10.04 -9.65
N LEU A 430 23.14 -8.77 -9.99
CA LEU A 430 21.80 -8.23 -10.19
C LEU A 430 21.47 -8.14 -11.67
N VAL A 431 20.21 -8.35 -12.01
CA VAL A 431 19.68 -8.15 -13.35
C VAL A 431 18.49 -7.19 -13.30
N THR A 432 18.43 -6.29 -14.28
CA THR A 432 17.27 -5.40 -14.45
C THR A 432 16.13 -6.17 -15.12
N CYS A 433 14.96 -6.13 -14.48
CA CYS A 433 13.76 -6.85 -14.88
C CYS A 433 12.64 -5.88 -15.21
N LEU A 434 11.73 -6.31 -16.09
CA LEU A 434 10.44 -5.69 -16.27
C LEU A 434 9.50 -6.09 -15.12
N ARG A 435 8.68 -5.14 -14.68
CA ARG A 435 7.74 -5.34 -13.58
C ARG A 435 6.38 -4.75 -13.95
N SER A 436 5.33 -5.50 -13.72
CA SER A 436 3.95 -5.09 -13.90
C SER A 436 3.17 -5.18 -12.61
N VAL A 437 2.44 -4.12 -12.25
CA VAL A 437 1.54 -4.06 -11.10
C VAL A 437 0.10 -3.99 -11.60
N LEU A 438 -0.62 -5.11 -11.49
CA LEU A 438 -1.95 -5.29 -12.09
C LEU A 438 -3.07 -5.03 -11.07
N MET A 439 -2.97 -3.92 -10.34
CA MET A 439 -3.84 -3.59 -9.21
C MET A 439 -5.22 -2.99 -9.59
N LYS A 440 -5.50 -2.79 -10.88
CA LYS A 440 -6.81 -2.30 -11.35
C LYS A 440 -7.67 -3.50 -11.78
N PRO A 441 -8.96 -3.55 -11.41
CA PRO A 441 -9.84 -4.66 -11.84
C PRO A 441 -9.97 -4.74 -13.37
N GLU A 442 -9.83 -3.61 -14.07
CA GLU A 442 -9.87 -3.55 -15.53
C GLU A 442 -8.69 -4.26 -16.20
N HIS A 443 -7.57 -4.49 -15.51
CA HIS A 443 -6.40 -5.16 -16.08
C HIS A 443 -6.74 -6.54 -16.65
N GLU A 444 -7.65 -7.30 -16.00
CA GLU A 444 -8.07 -8.60 -16.50
C GLU A 444 -8.67 -8.51 -17.90
N ALA A 445 -9.61 -7.59 -18.13
CA ALA A 445 -10.25 -7.37 -19.43
C ALA A 445 -9.32 -6.73 -20.48
N TRP A 446 -8.23 -6.09 -20.03
CA TRP A 446 -7.27 -5.42 -20.90
C TRP A 446 -6.00 -6.24 -21.17
N LEU A 447 -5.91 -7.44 -20.64
CA LEU A 447 -4.66 -8.23 -20.69
C LEU A 447 -4.24 -8.58 -22.11
N ASP A 448 -5.16 -8.85 -23.03
CA ASP A 448 -4.83 -9.08 -24.43
C ASP A 448 -4.15 -7.87 -25.07
N ARG A 449 -4.63 -6.67 -24.77
CA ARG A 449 -4.05 -5.42 -25.27
C ARG A 449 -2.70 -5.10 -24.61
N ILE A 450 -2.53 -5.44 -23.34
CA ILE A 450 -1.24 -5.33 -22.64
C ILE A 450 -0.23 -6.28 -23.27
N TRP A 451 -0.64 -7.53 -23.51
CA TRP A 451 0.19 -8.56 -24.11
C TRP A 451 0.64 -8.19 -25.53
N GLU A 452 -0.31 -7.78 -26.39
CA GLU A 452 -0.03 -7.31 -27.76
C GLU A 452 1.03 -6.20 -27.79
N ARG A 453 0.91 -5.18 -26.91
CA ARG A 453 1.87 -4.09 -26.85
C ARG A 453 3.23 -4.54 -26.32
N LEU A 454 3.24 -5.40 -25.32
CA LEU A 454 4.48 -5.97 -24.77
C LEU A 454 5.24 -6.76 -25.85
N THR A 455 4.55 -7.69 -26.54
CA THR A 455 5.17 -8.52 -27.59
C THR A 455 5.66 -7.69 -28.76
N ALA A 456 4.86 -6.75 -29.27
CA ALA A 456 5.26 -5.85 -30.35
C ALA A 456 6.48 -4.96 -29.96
N SER A 457 6.59 -4.58 -28.68
CA SER A 457 7.77 -3.85 -28.20
C SER A 457 9.02 -4.73 -28.11
N CYS A 458 8.84 -6.00 -27.76
CA CYS A 458 9.94 -6.97 -27.79
C CYS A 458 10.39 -7.26 -29.23
N ASP A 459 9.46 -7.46 -30.18
CA ASP A 459 9.75 -7.71 -31.60
C ASP A 459 10.58 -6.54 -32.18
N GLU A 460 10.19 -5.30 -31.88
CA GLU A 460 10.95 -4.11 -32.32
C GLU A 460 12.38 -4.09 -31.77
N VAL A 461 12.56 -4.39 -30.49
CA VAL A 461 13.86 -4.25 -29.81
C VAL A 461 14.78 -5.44 -30.09
N MET A 462 14.24 -6.64 -30.22
CA MET A 462 15.00 -7.88 -30.40
C MET A 462 15.20 -8.24 -31.88
N GLY A 463 14.49 -7.58 -32.81
CA GLY A 463 14.63 -7.80 -34.25
C GLY A 463 13.96 -9.10 -34.75
N GLU A 464 12.89 -9.53 -34.07
CA GLU A 464 12.10 -10.73 -34.42
C GLU A 464 10.87 -10.38 -35.26
#